data_725f105e7256a50806989f77d5bb36cb
#
_entry.id   725f105e7256a50806989f77d5bb36cb
#
_cell.length_a   1.000
_cell.length_b   1.000
_cell.length_c   1.000
_cell.angle_alpha   90.00
_cell.angle_beta   90.00
_cell.angle_gamma   90.00
#
_symmetry.space_group_name_H-M   'P 1'
#
loop_
_entity.id
_entity.type
_entity.pdbx_description
1 polymer ?
#
loop_
_entity_poly.entity_id
_entity_poly.type
_entity_poly.pdbx_seq_one_letter_code
_entity_poly.pdbx_strand_id
1 'polypeptide(L)'
;MSFSIVPARLDQADTLCDIERAAQELFRGHPAWPSYAAATMDAQALAEAIGAGRVWVALDEDGCAVGFVGVAIEDGEVGIAEIDVLPSHGRRGIGAALLEHACMWAAESGYPSVVLGTLSDVPWNAPFYARHGFEPIAPRDYTPALVEHAESDRERGFPTHLRVFMRRRLQSSPAGWTRWPAPAKLNLFLRITGRRDDGYHELQTVFRLLDWGDELRLRVRADGAIRRLTDVPGVPAESDLMVRAARLLQEHAGSALGAEIELDKRIPMGGGLGGGSSDAATVLVALNQLWRCGLDEDTLAELGRQLGADVPVFVRGRSAWAEGVGERLTPLALPRRHYVVLDPHAHVPTAALFQAPELTRNAPPATISSFVSGETTENAFTPVVRERHPGVAAALDWLGRHGAARLSGSGGCVFLELRTLEQAQAIAARCPPEFTAHVATGVAVSPLLEALGRHEGGPHRP
;
A
#
# COMPACT_ATOMS: atom_id res chain seq x y z
N MET A 1 8.29 -11.47 30.19
CA MET A 1 7.55 -12.00 29.01
C MET A 1 7.65 -10.96 27.95
N SER A 2 8.33 -11.29 26.87
CA SER A 2 8.48 -10.43 25.71
C SER A 2 7.32 -10.67 24.75
N PHE A 3 6.96 -9.66 24.01
CA PHE A 3 6.04 -9.75 22.87
C PHE A 3 6.61 -8.91 21.72
N SER A 4 6.20 -9.21 20.51
CA SER A 4 6.56 -8.42 19.32
C SER A 4 5.32 -7.91 18.63
N ILE A 5 5.41 -6.73 17.99
CA ILE A 5 4.32 -6.19 17.16
C ILE A 5 4.78 -6.28 15.71
N VAL A 6 3.96 -6.94 14.89
CA VAL A 6 4.24 -7.17 13.47
C VAL A 6 2.99 -6.86 12.64
N PRO A 7 3.11 -6.55 11.34
CA PRO A 7 1.94 -6.46 10.46
C PRO A 7 1.13 -7.75 10.48
N ALA A 8 -0.20 -7.63 10.52
CA ALA A 8 -1.10 -8.77 10.47
C ALA A 8 -1.07 -9.42 9.08
N ARG A 9 -1.27 -10.76 9.04
CA ARG A 9 -1.42 -11.52 7.80
C ARG A 9 -2.87 -11.90 7.57
N LEU A 10 -3.25 -12.08 6.30
CA LEU A 10 -4.63 -12.44 5.93
C LEU A 10 -5.11 -13.74 6.58
N ASP A 11 -4.22 -14.72 6.77
CA ASP A 11 -4.53 -15.98 7.43
C ASP A 11 -4.81 -15.85 8.95
N GLN A 12 -4.58 -14.68 9.54
CA GLN A 12 -4.86 -14.38 10.94
C GLN A 12 -6.24 -13.76 11.16
N ALA A 13 -6.99 -13.40 10.13
CA ALA A 13 -8.24 -12.64 10.25
C ALA A 13 -9.25 -13.29 11.24
N ASP A 14 -9.48 -14.60 11.13
CA ASP A 14 -10.35 -15.32 12.03
C ASP A 14 -9.86 -15.28 13.50
N THR A 15 -8.55 -15.41 13.70
CA THR A 15 -7.93 -15.32 15.02
C THR A 15 -8.13 -13.94 15.64
N LEU A 16 -8.03 -12.85 14.84
CA LEU A 16 -8.24 -11.50 15.32
C LEU A 16 -9.71 -11.27 15.72
N CYS A 17 -10.67 -11.81 14.95
CA CYS A 17 -12.08 -11.80 15.34
C CYS A 17 -12.35 -12.57 16.65
N ASP A 18 -11.61 -13.66 16.90
CA ASP A 18 -11.71 -14.40 18.18
C ASP A 18 -11.12 -13.59 19.35
N ILE A 19 -10.04 -12.83 19.13
CA ILE A 19 -9.47 -11.93 20.15
C ILE A 19 -10.45 -10.82 20.48
N GLU A 20 -11.08 -10.16 19.49
CA GLU A 20 -12.11 -9.14 19.68
C GLU A 20 -13.25 -9.70 20.55
N ARG A 21 -13.80 -10.85 20.15
CA ARG A 21 -14.91 -11.50 20.85
C ARG A 21 -14.55 -11.82 22.30
N ALA A 22 -13.33 -12.28 22.57
CA ALA A 22 -12.85 -12.54 23.92
C ALA A 22 -12.66 -11.25 24.73
N ALA A 23 -12.21 -10.15 24.12
CA ALA A 23 -12.05 -8.86 24.77
C ALA A 23 -13.38 -8.20 25.10
N GLN A 24 -14.38 -8.32 24.23
CA GLN A 24 -15.74 -7.81 24.44
C GLN A 24 -16.39 -8.42 25.70
N GLU A 25 -16.08 -9.65 26.09
CA GLU A 25 -16.59 -10.26 27.30
C GLU A 25 -16.28 -9.47 28.58
N LEU A 26 -15.26 -8.59 28.56
CA LEU A 26 -14.95 -7.69 29.67
C LEU A 26 -16.05 -6.66 29.95
N PHE A 27 -16.93 -6.43 28.97
CA PHE A 27 -18.07 -5.51 29.10
C PHE A 27 -19.37 -6.21 29.55
N ARG A 28 -19.33 -7.52 29.84
CA ARG A 28 -20.49 -8.27 30.33
C ARG A 28 -21.04 -7.62 31.61
N GLY A 29 -22.32 -7.23 31.58
CA GLY A 29 -22.97 -6.48 32.66
C GLY A 29 -22.87 -4.96 32.58
N HIS A 30 -22.12 -4.40 31.65
CA HIS A 30 -22.11 -2.97 31.36
C HIS A 30 -23.31 -2.59 30.47
N PRO A 31 -23.87 -1.35 30.57
CA PRO A 31 -24.98 -0.91 29.70
C PRO A 31 -24.71 -0.98 28.19
N ALA A 32 -23.46 -0.89 27.76
CA ALA A 32 -23.05 -1.03 26.37
C ALA A 32 -22.95 -2.50 25.89
N TRP A 33 -23.01 -3.49 26.79
CA TRP A 33 -22.88 -4.91 26.45
C TRP A 33 -23.79 -5.39 25.32
N PRO A 34 -25.12 -5.04 25.28
CA PRO A 34 -25.98 -5.49 24.20
C PRO A 34 -25.50 -5.05 22.81
N SER A 35 -24.95 -3.85 22.72
CA SER A 35 -24.43 -3.31 21.45
C SER A 35 -23.11 -4.00 21.05
N TYR A 36 -22.21 -4.29 21.98
CA TYR A 36 -21.00 -5.09 21.72
C TYR A 36 -21.34 -6.53 21.34
N ALA A 37 -22.22 -7.18 22.08
CA ALA A 37 -22.62 -8.57 21.82
C ALA A 37 -23.34 -8.76 20.47
N ALA A 38 -23.99 -7.71 19.96
CA ALA A 38 -24.64 -7.71 18.65
C ALA A 38 -23.70 -7.32 17.49
N ALA A 39 -22.58 -6.66 17.80
CA ALA A 39 -21.59 -6.26 16.81
C ALA A 39 -20.53 -7.37 16.71
N THR A 40 -20.35 -7.91 15.54
CA THR A 40 -19.19 -8.74 15.20
C THR A 40 -18.37 -7.99 14.18
N MET A 41 -17.05 -8.01 14.34
CA MET A 41 -16.16 -7.45 13.33
C MET A 41 -16.45 -8.13 11.99
N ASP A 42 -16.59 -7.32 10.95
CA ASP A 42 -16.69 -7.83 9.59
C ASP A 42 -15.31 -8.37 9.15
N ALA A 43 -15.21 -9.69 9.07
CA ALA A 43 -13.98 -10.37 8.66
C ALA A 43 -13.49 -9.90 7.28
N GLN A 44 -14.40 -9.45 6.41
CA GLN A 44 -14.08 -8.90 5.11
C GLN A 44 -13.43 -7.52 5.24
N ALA A 45 -14.01 -6.61 6.02
CA ALA A 45 -13.44 -5.29 6.29
C ALA A 45 -12.07 -5.41 6.99
N LEU A 46 -11.93 -6.38 7.90
CA LEU A 46 -10.64 -6.67 8.53
C LEU A 46 -9.61 -7.16 7.52
N ALA A 47 -9.98 -8.08 6.62
CA ALA A 47 -9.09 -8.57 5.57
C ALA A 47 -8.64 -7.45 4.62
N GLU A 48 -9.52 -6.50 4.31
CA GLU A 48 -9.19 -5.30 3.54
C GLU A 48 -8.17 -4.41 4.26
N ALA A 49 -8.39 -4.17 5.55
CA ALA A 49 -7.48 -3.38 6.37
C ALA A 49 -6.09 -4.07 6.50
N ILE A 50 -6.06 -5.40 6.65
CA ILE A 50 -4.83 -6.20 6.64
C ILE A 50 -4.12 -6.06 5.29
N GLY A 51 -4.84 -6.25 4.19
CA GLY A 51 -4.30 -6.11 2.83
C GLY A 51 -3.75 -4.71 2.55
N ALA A 52 -4.34 -3.68 3.14
CA ALA A 52 -3.87 -2.31 3.07
C ALA A 52 -2.71 -1.98 4.04
N GLY A 53 -2.22 -2.96 4.84
CA GLY A 53 -1.15 -2.76 5.82
C GLY A 53 -1.55 -1.89 7.01
N ARG A 54 -2.82 -1.88 7.38
CA ARG A 54 -3.40 -1.04 8.44
C ARG A 54 -3.81 -1.80 9.69
N VAL A 55 -3.31 -3.03 9.86
CA VAL A 55 -3.54 -3.86 11.04
C VAL A 55 -2.21 -4.43 11.53
N TRP A 56 -1.97 -4.35 12.83
CA TRP A 56 -0.80 -4.94 13.49
C TRP A 56 -1.23 -5.87 14.60
N VAL A 57 -0.48 -6.95 14.77
CA VAL A 57 -0.73 -8.00 15.75
C VAL A 57 0.41 -8.08 16.75
N ALA A 58 0.07 -8.22 18.02
CA ALA A 58 1.03 -8.56 19.07
C ALA A 58 1.14 -10.08 19.17
N LEU A 59 2.35 -10.60 18.99
CA LEU A 59 2.69 -12.01 19.13
C LEU A 59 3.42 -12.23 20.46
N ASP A 60 3.05 -13.27 21.20
CA ASP A 60 3.76 -13.69 22.41
C ASP A 60 5.06 -14.46 22.08
N GLU A 61 5.73 -15.01 23.12
CA GLU A 61 6.99 -15.75 22.98
C GLU A 61 6.85 -17.04 22.14
N ASP A 62 5.65 -17.60 22.08
CA ASP A 62 5.31 -18.80 21.30
C ASP A 62 4.87 -18.46 19.88
N GLY A 63 4.83 -17.17 19.52
CA GLY A 63 4.37 -16.68 18.21
C GLY A 63 2.85 -16.66 18.05
N CYS A 64 2.09 -16.82 19.13
CA CYS A 64 0.63 -16.75 19.12
C CYS A 64 0.14 -15.30 19.14
N ALA A 65 -0.90 -14.98 18.37
CA ALA A 65 -1.54 -13.69 18.42
C ALA A 65 -2.30 -13.49 19.74
N VAL A 66 -1.99 -12.42 20.48
CA VAL A 66 -2.56 -12.12 21.80
C VAL A 66 -3.23 -10.75 21.89
N GLY A 67 -3.15 -9.97 20.84
CA GLY A 67 -3.80 -8.68 20.71
C GLY A 67 -3.54 -8.08 19.33
N PHE A 68 -4.32 -7.09 18.94
CA PHE A 68 -4.13 -6.38 17.67
C PHE A 68 -4.63 -4.94 17.75
N VAL A 69 -4.23 -4.13 16.76
CA VAL A 69 -4.77 -2.80 16.49
C VAL A 69 -5.03 -2.66 14.99
N GLY A 70 -6.20 -2.17 14.64
CA GLY A 70 -6.59 -1.78 13.28
C GLY A 70 -6.88 -0.30 13.20
N VAL A 71 -6.50 0.34 12.08
CA VAL A 71 -6.75 1.75 11.82
C VAL A 71 -7.56 1.96 10.54
N ALA A 72 -8.43 2.97 10.58
CA ALA A 72 -9.12 3.52 9.41
C ALA A 72 -8.57 4.92 9.11
N ILE A 73 -8.79 5.40 7.88
CA ILE A 73 -8.40 6.76 7.47
C ILE A 73 -9.67 7.45 7.01
N GLU A 74 -10.07 8.49 7.74
CA GLU A 74 -11.31 9.23 7.51
C GLU A 74 -11.06 10.71 7.73
N ASP A 75 -11.58 11.57 6.87
CA ASP A 75 -11.44 13.04 6.94
C ASP A 75 -9.99 13.55 7.11
N GLY A 76 -9.00 12.78 6.62
CA GLY A 76 -7.58 13.13 6.74
C GLY A 76 -6.97 12.87 8.12
N GLU A 77 -7.69 12.19 9.01
CA GLU A 77 -7.20 11.71 10.31
C GLU A 77 -7.11 10.17 10.33
N VAL A 78 -6.33 9.64 11.25
CA VAL A 78 -6.28 8.19 11.52
C VAL A 78 -7.22 7.87 12.65
N GLY A 79 -8.24 7.05 12.40
CA GLY A 79 -9.12 6.47 13.41
C GLY A 79 -8.57 5.13 13.91
N ILE A 80 -8.53 4.90 15.22
CA ILE A 80 -8.40 3.55 15.78
C ILE A 80 -9.75 2.87 15.56
N ALA A 81 -9.80 1.97 14.59
CA ALA A 81 -11.01 1.21 14.26
C ALA A 81 -11.28 0.15 15.33
N GLU A 82 -10.22 -0.57 15.76
CA GLU A 82 -10.30 -1.56 16.83
C GLU A 82 -8.93 -1.71 17.50
N ILE A 83 -8.92 -1.98 18.81
CA ILE A 83 -7.74 -2.33 19.58
C ILE A 83 -8.10 -3.26 20.72
N ASP A 84 -7.67 -4.52 20.62
CA ASP A 84 -8.02 -5.57 21.56
C ASP A 84 -6.82 -6.38 22.02
N VAL A 85 -6.91 -6.84 23.24
CA VAL A 85 -5.94 -7.75 23.85
C VAL A 85 -6.70 -8.85 24.59
N LEU A 86 -6.30 -10.11 24.39
CA LEU A 86 -6.86 -11.23 25.13
C LEU A 86 -6.88 -10.95 26.64
N PRO A 87 -7.99 -11.19 27.34
CA PRO A 87 -8.10 -10.96 28.79
C PRO A 87 -6.99 -11.64 29.62
N SER A 88 -6.56 -12.84 29.18
CA SER A 88 -5.43 -13.58 29.77
C SER A 88 -4.07 -12.87 29.65
N HIS A 89 -3.97 -11.92 28.72
CA HIS A 89 -2.76 -11.14 28.44
C HIS A 89 -2.91 -9.65 28.81
N GLY A 90 -4.01 -9.28 29.42
CA GLY A 90 -4.27 -7.93 29.91
C GLY A 90 -3.24 -7.45 30.94
N ARG A 91 -3.08 -6.12 31.08
CA ARG A 91 -2.18 -5.46 32.06
C ARG A 91 -0.69 -5.76 31.91
N ARG A 92 -0.26 -6.25 30.74
CA ARG A 92 1.14 -6.54 30.39
C ARG A 92 1.77 -5.47 29.50
N GLY A 93 1.09 -4.34 29.27
CA GLY A 93 1.56 -3.26 28.41
C GLY A 93 1.28 -3.46 26.92
N ILE A 94 0.69 -4.58 26.50
CA ILE A 94 0.45 -4.91 25.07
C ILE A 94 -0.44 -3.87 24.43
N GLY A 95 -1.59 -3.52 25.02
CA GLY A 95 -2.50 -2.50 24.48
C GLY A 95 -1.84 -1.13 24.34
N ALA A 96 -0.99 -0.73 25.30
CA ALA A 96 -0.23 0.52 25.22
C ALA A 96 0.78 0.49 24.07
N ALA A 97 1.46 -0.61 23.87
CA ALA A 97 2.44 -0.77 22.79
C ALA A 97 1.76 -0.79 21.41
N LEU A 98 0.60 -1.46 21.27
CA LEU A 98 -0.20 -1.45 20.04
C LEU A 98 -0.70 -0.03 19.71
N LEU A 99 -1.23 0.68 20.71
CA LEU A 99 -1.69 2.07 20.54
C LEU A 99 -0.56 3.01 20.10
N GLU A 100 0.60 2.91 20.78
CA GLU A 100 1.77 3.72 20.43
C GLU A 100 2.31 3.37 19.03
N HIS A 101 2.28 2.08 18.64
CA HIS A 101 2.65 1.66 17.30
C HIS A 101 1.77 2.30 16.23
N ALA A 102 0.44 2.31 16.42
CA ALA A 102 -0.48 2.97 15.51
C ALA A 102 -0.25 4.48 15.45
N CYS A 103 0.01 5.14 16.60
CA CYS A 103 0.32 6.57 16.64
C CYS A 103 1.65 6.90 15.95
N MET A 104 2.69 6.07 16.12
CA MET A 104 3.97 6.24 15.40
C MET A 104 3.79 6.07 13.91
N TRP A 105 3.08 5.03 13.49
CA TRP A 105 2.76 4.81 12.08
C TRP A 105 2.03 6.04 11.48
N ALA A 106 1.05 6.57 12.17
CA ALA A 106 0.31 7.76 11.71
C ALA A 106 1.23 9.00 11.60
N ALA A 107 2.08 9.24 12.60
CA ALA A 107 3.04 10.36 12.58
C ALA A 107 4.06 10.23 11.45
N GLU A 108 4.63 9.03 11.24
CA GLU A 108 5.58 8.76 10.15
C GLU A 108 4.90 8.89 8.77
N SER A 109 3.60 8.58 8.69
CA SER A 109 2.78 8.74 7.47
C SER A 109 2.26 10.17 7.24
N GLY A 110 2.66 11.14 8.07
CA GLY A 110 2.31 12.55 7.91
C GLY A 110 0.89 12.92 8.38
N TYR A 111 0.20 12.05 9.12
CA TYR A 111 -1.10 12.40 9.68
C TYR A 111 -0.96 13.30 10.91
N PRO A 112 -1.82 14.33 11.06
CA PRO A 112 -1.71 15.30 12.14
C PRO A 112 -2.22 14.79 13.49
N SER A 113 -3.07 13.76 13.48
CA SER A 113 -3.73 13.26 14.69
C SER A 113 -4.22 11.83 14.52
N VAL A 114 -4.45 11.19 15.68
CA VAL A 114 -5.17 9.93 15.80
C VAL A 114 -6.43 10.17 16.61
N VAL A 115 -7.57 9.64 16.16
CA VAL A 115 -8.88 9.72 16.82
C VAL A 115 -9.38 8.33 17.21
N LEU A 116 -10.22 8.26 18.20
CA LEU A 116 -10.90 7.03 18.59
C LEU A 116 -12.22 7.32 19.30
N GLY A 117 -13.14 6.36 19.28
CA GLY A 117 -14.34 6.41 20.08
C GLY A 117 -14.30 5.34 21.18
N THR A 118 -14.67 5.70 22.42
CA THR A 118 -14.59 4.80 23.57
C THR A 118 -15.65 5.09 24.64
N LEU A 119 -15.65 4.33 25.74
CA LEU A 119 -16.51 4.55 26.91
C LEU A 119 -15.84 5.43 27.96
N SER A 120 -16.57 6.40 28.49
CA SER A 120 -16.06 7.39 29.45
C SER A 120 -15.90 6.85 30.87
N ASP A 121 -16.71 5.86 31.25
CA ASP A 121 -16.84 5.33 32.62
C ASP A 121 -16.08 4.03 32.88
N VAL A 122 -15.44 3.48 31.84
CA VAL A 122 -14.67 2.23 31.93
C VAL A 122 -13.19 2.52 32.18
N PRO A 123 -12.57 2.00 33.27
CA PRO A 123 -11.20 2.36 33.68
C PRO A 123 -10.10 2.04 32.65
N TRP A 124 -10.32 1.04 31.80
CA TRP A 124 -9.36 0.66 30.76
C TRP A 124 -9.70 1.27 29.38
N ASN A 125 -10.66 2.19 29.31
CA ASN A 125 -11.05 2.93 28.12
C ASN A 125 -10.61 4.39 28.20
N ALA A 126 -11.51 5.39 28.29
CA ALA A 126 -11.13 6.80 28.24
C ALA A 126 -10.02 7.18 29.25
N PRO A 127 -10.01 6.68 30.53
CA PRO A 127 -8.89 6.92 31.43
C PRO A 127 -7.55 6.31 30.98
N PHE A 128 -7.58 5.19 30.26
CA PHE A 128 -6.37 4.60 29.65
C PHE A 128 -5.86 5.48 28.52
N TYR A 129 -6.72 5.87 27.57
CA TYR A 129 -6.33 6.71 26.43
C TYR A 129 -5.86 8.10 26.87
N ALA A 130 -6.47 8.69 27.92
CA ALA A 130 -6.02 9.96 28.47
C ALA A 130 -4.56 9.89 28.97
N ARG A 131 -4.16 8.79 29.62
CA ARG A 131 -2.75 8.58 30.02
C ARG A 131 -1.78 8.45 28.85
N HIS A 132 -2.30 8.15 27.64
CA HIS A 132 -1.55 8.09 26.39
C HIS A 132 -1.70 9.34 25.52
N GLY A 133 -2.10 10.47 26.12
CA GLY A 133 -2.14 11.78 25.47
C GLY A 133 -3.35 12.02 24.57
N PHE A 134 -4.41 11.23 24.70
CA PHE A 134 -5.68 11.50 24.05
C PHE A 134 -6.54 12.43 24.90
N GLU A 135 -7.15 13.42 24.26
CA GLU A 135 -8.05 14.39 24.88
C GLU A 135 -9.47 14.24 24.30
N PRO A 136 -10.53 14.43 25.12
CA PRO A 136 -11.89 14.40 24.61
C PRO A 136 -12.14 15.47 23.56
N ILE A 137 -12.87 15.13 22.50
CA ILE A 137 -13.29 16.03 21.43
C ILE A 137 -14.68 16.56 21.81
N ALA A 138 -14.86 17.90 21.84
CA ALA A 138 -16.18 18.46 22.04
C ALA A 138 -17.08 18.20 20.82
N PRO A 139 -18.39 17.92 21.00
CA PRO A 139 -19.29 17.60 19.86
C PRO A 139 -19.32 18.65 18.74
N ARG A 140 -19.08 19.92 19.06
CA ARG A 140 -18.98 21.01 18.08
C ARG A 140 -17.74 20.92 17.17
N ASP A 141 -16.74 20.13 17.57
CA ASP A 141 -15.46 19.97 16.89
C ASP A 141 -15.37 18.59 16.18
N TYR A 142 -16.51 17.87 16.06
CA TYR A 142 -16.58 16.62 15.34
C TYR A 142 -16.42 16.86 13.83
N THR A 143 -15.59 16.04 13.20
CA THR A 143 -15.52 15.94 11.73
C THR A 143 -16.76 15.24 11.19
N PRO A 144 -17.05 15.33 9.86
CA PRO A 144 -18.18 14.60 9.26
C PRO A 144 -18.16 13.10 9.60
N ALA A 145 -17.02 12.44 9.56
CA ALA A 145 -16.90 11.02 9.91
C ALA A 145 -17.25 10.76 11.39
N LEU A 146 -16.81 11.61 12.32
CA LEU A 146 -17.17 11.47 13.74
C LEU A 146 -18.65 11.70 14.00
N VAL A 147 -19.31 12.58 13.22
CA VAL A 147 -20.76 12.75 13.27
C VAL A 147 -21.46 11.48 12.83
N GLU A 148 -21.05 10.89 11.70
CA GLU A 148 -21.58 9.64 11.18
C GLU A 148 -21.39 8.49 12.18
N HIS A 149 -20.22 8.37 12.79
CA HIS A 149 -19.96 7.38 13.84
C HIS A 149 -20.89 7.57 15.06
N ALA A 150 -21.13 8.81 15.50
CA ALA A 150 -22.04 9.10 16.63
C ALA A 150 -23.48 8.77 16.29
N GLU A 151 -23.92 8.97 15.05
CA GLU A 151 -25.24 8.60 14.56
C GLU A 151 -25.40 7.07 14.47
N SER A 152 -24.42 6.39 13.90
CA SER A 152 -24.36 4.93 13.83
C SER A 152 -24.38 4.27 15.22
N ASP A 153 -23.64 4.82 16.19
CA ASP A 153 -23.67 4.35 17.58
C ASP A 153 -25.07 4.47 18.18
N ARG A 154 -25.79 5.58 17.90
CA ARG A 154 -27.16 5.80 18.37
C ARG A 154 -28.14 4.81 17.74
N GLU A 155 -28.05 4.59 16.43
CA GLU A 155 -28.90 3.63 15.70
C GLU A 155 -28.71 2.20 16.19
N ARG A 156 -27.49 1.82 16.56
CA ARG A 156 -27.16 0.52 17.14
C ARG A 156 -27.56 0.38 18.63
N GLY A 157 -28.17 1.42 19.21
CA GLY A 157 -28.60 1.39 20.62
C GLY A 157 -27.45 1.53 21.62
N PHE A 158 -26.29 2.03 21.20
CA PHE A 158 -25.17 2.27 22.09
C PHE A 158 -25.51 3.37 23.11
N PRO A 159 -25.12 3.26 24.38
CA PRO A 159 -25.40 4.30 25.39
C PRO A 159 -24.59 5.57 25.11
N THR A 160 -25.11 6.45 24.26
CA THR A 160 -24.39 7.61 23.72
C THR A 160 -23.92 8.61 24.80
N HIS A 161 -24.58 8.64 25.98
CA HIS A 161 -24.14 9.46 27.11
C HIS A 161 -22.85 8.95 27.79
N LEU A 162 -22.47 7.70 27.53
CA LEU A 162 -21.20 7.10 27.96
C LEU A 162 -20.14 7.09 26.86
N ARG A 163 -20.53 7.40 25.62
CA ARG A 163 -19.61 7.44 24.48
C ARG A 163 -18.84 8.74 24.46
N VAL A 164 -17.53 8.65 24.25
CA VAL A 164 -16.65 9.80 24.06
C VAL A 164 -15.72 9.55 22.89
N PHE A 165 -15.59 10.54 22.01
CA PHE A 165 -14.52 10.54 21.01
C PHE A 165 -13.34 11.30 21.58
N MET A 166 -12.13 10.80 21.33
CA MET A 166 -10.89 11.37 21.83
C MET A 166 -9.89 11.52 20.68
N ARG A 167 -9.04 12.53 20.79
CA ARG A 167 -7.98 12.84 19.79
C ARG A 167 -6.65 12.98 20.48
N ARG A 168 -5.61 12.39 19.90
CA ARG A 168 -4.21 12.66 20.19
C ARG A 168 -3.60 13.40 19.01
N ARG A 169 -3.14 14.64 19.22
CA ARG A 169 -2.33 15.37 18.24
C ARG A 169 -0.96 14.73 18.16
N LEU A 170 -0.50 14.51 16.92
CA LEU A 170 0.80 13.91 16.68
C LEU A 170 1.84 15.01 16.43
N GLN A 171 3.05 14.75 16.91
CA GLN A 171 4.23 15.48 16.52
C GLN A 171 4.94 14.69 15.42
N SER A 172 5.82 15.33 14.63
CA SER A 172 6.71 14.60 13.70
C SER A 172 7.45 13.49 14.46
N SER A 173 7.68 12.35 13.79
CA SER A 173 8.32 11.18 14.41
C SER A 173 9.57 11.60 15.19
N PRO A 174 9.70 11.24 16.48
CA PRO A 174 10.89 11.55 17.28
C PRO A 174 12.18 10.97 16.70
N ALA A 175 12.06 9.89 15.92
CA ALA A 175 13.18 9.25 15.24
C ALA A 175 13.53 9.90 13.89
N GLY A 176 12.77 10.91 13.45
CA GLY A 176 12.95 11.57 12.13
C GLY A 176 12.65 10.67 10.93
N TRP A 177 11.99 9.54 11.13
CA TRP A 177 11.53 8.66 10.05
C TRP A 177 10.23 9.18 9.44
N THR A 178 10.11 9.02 8.12
CA THR A 178 8.88 9.27 7.37
C THR A 178 8.52 8.05 6.53
N ARG A 179 7.21 7.79 6.34
CA ARG A 179 6.70 6.67 5.54
C ARG A 179 6.20 7.14 4.20
N TRP A 180 6.52 6.35 3.18
CA TRP A 180 6.21 6.65 1.79
C TRP A 180 5.76 5.40 1.06
N PRO A 181 4.54 5.36 0.53
CA PRO A 181 4.07 4.23 -0.27
C PRO A 181 4.74 4.21 -1.64
N ALA A 182 5.09 3.02 -2.11
CA ALA A 182 5.62 2.76 -3.44
C ALA A 182 4.64 1.85 -4.20
N PRO A 183 3.63 2.42 -4.89
CA PRO A 183 2.52 1.67 -5.46
C PRO A 183 2.96 0.76 -6.60
N ALA A 184 2.28 -0.38 -6.77
CA ALA A 184 2.41 -1.22 -7.95
C ALA A 184 1.70 -0.61 -9.17
N LYS A 185 2.04 -1.09 -10.37
CA LYS A 185 1.30 -0.82 -11.61
C LYS A 185 0.93 -2.11 -12.33
N LEU A 186 -0.10 -2.03 -13.18
CA LEU A 186 -0.42 -3.02 -14.19
C LEU A 186 -0.22 -2.44 -15.58
N ASN A 187 0.16 -3.30 -16.53
CA ASN A 187 0.03 -3.00 -17.95
C ASN A 187 -1.32 -3.57 -18.42
N LEU A 188 -2.33 -2.73 -18.64
CA LEU A 188 -3.66 -3.19 -19.02
C LEU A 188 -3.70 -3.77 -20.45
N PHE A 189 -2.75 -3.45 -21.28
CA PHE A 189 -2.32 -4.15 -22.49
C PHE A 189 -0.84 -3.86 -22.72
N LEU A 190 -0.21 -4.55 -23.64
CA LEU A 190 1.15 -4.25 -24.09
C LEU A 190 1.36 -4.71 -25.51
N ARG A 191 1.65 -3.77 -26.42
CA ARG A 191 2.05 -4.02 -27.81
C ARG A 191 3.49 -3.60 -28.05
N ILE A 192 4.18 -4.35 -28.91
CA ILE A 192 5.48 -3.96 -29.44
C ILE A 192 5.25 -3.55 -30.88
N THR A 193 5.45 -2.27 -31.16
CA THR A 193 5.12 -1.66 -32.47
C THR A 193 6.31 -1.52 -33.38
N GLY A 194 7.54 -1.68 -32.84
CA GLY A 194 8.75 -1.58 -33.60
C GLY A 194 10.01 -1.92 -32.79
N ARG A 195 11.13 -1.90 -33.50
CA ARG A 195 12.45 -1.98 -32.90
C ARG A 195 13.28 -0.79 -33.41
N ARG A 196 13.91 -0.08 -32.48
CA ARG A 196 14.75 1.11 -32.78
C ARG A 196 16.15 0.68 -33.20
N ASP A 197 16.88 1.57 -33.85
CA ASP A 197 18.27 1.35 -34.27
C ASP A 197 19.21 1.17 -33.07
N ASP A 198 18.88 1.75 -31.90
CA ASP A 198 19.61 1.59 -30.65
C ASP A 198 19.34 0.24 -29.96
N GLY A 199 18.51 -0.62 -30.57
CA GLY A 199 18.17 -1.97 -30.09
C GLY A 199 16.99 -2.03 -29.12
N TYR A 200 16.49 -0.89 -28.64
CA TYR A 200 15.26 -0.83 -27.82
C TYR A 200 14.01 -1.11 -28.67
N HIS A 201 12.96 -1.59 -27.99
CA HIS A 201 11.68 -1.85 -28.64
C HIS A 201 10.72 -0.70 -28.38
N GLU A 202 10.06 -0.22 -29.43
CA GLU A 202 8.94 0.69 -29.29
C GLU A 202 7.70 -0.09 -28.83
N LEU A 203 7.03 0.42 -27.84
CA LEU A 203 5.85 -0.21 -27.25
C LEU A 203 4.71 0.78 -27.04
N GLN A 204 3.52 0.24 -26.93
CA GLN A 204 2.34 0.94 -26.45
C GLN A 204 1.71 0.15 -25.31
N THR A 205 1.31 0.83 -24.25
CA THR A 205 0.66 0.24 -23.08
C THR A 205 -0.25 1.26 -22.38
N VAL A 206 -1.12 0.77 -21.49
CA VAL A 206 -1.75 1.60 -20.47
C VAL A 206 -1.25 1.16 -19.12
N PHE A 207 -0.62 2.07 -18.41
CA PHE A 207 -0.25 1.89 -17.01
C PHE A 207 -1.45 2.21 -16.11
N ARG A 208 -1.80 1.27 -15.24
CA ARG A 208 -2.77 1.43 -14.18
C ARG A 208 -2.08 1.37 -12.83
N LEU A 209 -2.08 2.47 -12.08
CA LEU A 209 -1.54 2.50 -10.71
C LEU A 209 -2.54 1.89 -9.73
N LEU A 210 -2.02 1.22 -8.72
CA LEU A 210 -2.78 0.49 -7.71
C LEU A 210 -2.65 1.15 -6.32
N ASP A 211 -3.63 0.91 -5.43
CA ASP A 211 -3.57 1.28 -4.01
C ASP A 211 -2.70 0.32 -3.16
N TRP A 212 -2.12 -0.69 -3.78
CA TRP A 212 -1.26 -1.69 -3.17
C TRP A 212 0.17 -1.56 -3.72
N GLY A 213 1.16 -1.78 -2.85
CA GLY A 213 2.57 -1.68 -3.22
C GLY A 213 3.52 -1.92 -2.06
N ASP A 214 4.79 -1.60 -2.29
CA ASP A 214 5.84 -1.58 -1.28
C ASP A 214 5.68 -0.37 -0.36
N GLU A 215 6.40 -0.35 0.75
CA GLU A 215 6.45 0.79 1.65
C GLU A 215 7.91 1.12 1.99
N LEU A 216 8.27 2.39 1.85
CA LEU A 216 9.59 2.90 2.22
C LEU A 216 9.49 3.69 3.53
N ARG A 217 10.50 3.53 4.38
CA ARG A 217 10.77 4.46 5.48
C ARG A 217 12.08 5.20 5.19
N LEU A 218 12.04 6.51 5.28
CA LEU A 218 13.17 7.37 4.98
C LEU A 218 13.52 8.24 6.18
N ARG A 219 14.81 8.39 6.45
CA ARG A 219 15.34 9.30 7.47
C ARG A 219 16.48 10.11 6.88
N VAL A 220 16.40 11.44 7.01
CA VAL A 220 17.45 12.35 6.56
C VAL A 220 18.71 12.22 7.41
N ARG A 221 19.88 12.30 6.77
CA ARG A 221 21.19 12.30 7.40
C ARG A 221 21.93 13.60 7.08
N ALA A 222 22.60 14.16 8.07
CA ALA A 222 23.39 15.39 7.91
C ALA A 222 24.81 15.13 7.36
N ASP A 223 25.27 13.86 7.35
CA ASP A 223 26.61 13.49 6.92
C ASP A 223 26.74 13.19 5.41
N GLY A 224 25.65 13.39 4.65
CA GLY A 224 25.62 13.14 3.21
C GLY A 224 25.61 11.66 2.80
N ALA A 225 25.69 10.72 3.75
CA ALA A 225 25.75 9.31 3.44
C ALA A 225 24.37 8.75 3.06
N ILE A 226 24.32 7.97 1.98
CA ILE A 226 23.11 7.24 1.54
C ILE A 226 23.28 5.78 1.92
N ARG A 227 22.37 5.24 2.71
CA ARG A 227 22.42 3.87 3.24
C ARG A 227 21.08 3.18 3.08
N ARG A 228 21.07 2.03 2.42
CA ARG A 228 19.96 1.08 2.47
C ARG A 228 20.16 0.16 3.69
N LEU A 229 19.17 0.12 4.60
CA LEU A 229 19.24 -0.68 5.83
C LEU A 229 18.62 -2.07 5.66
N THR A 230 17.60 -2.19 4.79
CA THR A 230 16.97 -3.48 4.48
C THR A 230 17.78 -4.23 3.45
N ASP A 231 18.08 -5.51 3.70
CA ASP A 231 18.66 -6.37 2.68
C ASP A 231 17.60 -6.76 1.64
N VAL A 232 17.97 -6.66 0.35
CA VAL A 232 17.14 -7.09 -0.77
C VAL A 232 17.86 -8.24 -1.48
N PRO A 233 17.33 -9.49 -1.36
CA PRO A 233 18.00 -10.66 -1.88
C PRO A 233 18.38 -10.53 -3.36
N GLY A 234 19.63 -10.81 -3.69
CA GLY A 234 20.15 -10.75 -5.06
C GLY A 234 20.40 -9.32 -5.61
N VAL A 235 20.20 -8.26 -4.82
CA VAL A 235 20.44 -6.87 -5.25
C VAL A 235 21.48 -6.21 -4.35
N PRO A 236 22.74 -6.09 -4.79
CA PRO A 236 23.75 -5.31 -4.07
C PRO A 236 23.32 -3.85 -3.88
N ALA A 237 23.68 -3.25 -2.75
CA ALA A 237 23.25 -1.89 -2.41
C ALA A 237 23.64 -0.84 -3.49
N GLU A 238 24.81 -0.96 -4.08
CA GLU A 238 25.31 -0.02 -5.10
C GLU A 238 24.52 -0.09 -6.41
N SER A 239 23.94 -1.23 -6.75
CA SER A 239 23.12 -1.44 -7.94
C SER A 239 21.62 -1.22 -7.69
N ASP A 240 21.22 -1.07 -6.41
CA ASP A 240 19.83 -0.85 -6.03
C ASP A 240 19.31 0.48 -6.57
N LEU A 241 18.12 0.44 -7.19
CA LEU A 241 17.53 1.63 -7.81
C LEU A 241 17.18 2.71 -6.79
N MET A 242 16.85 2.37 -5.55
CA MET A 242 16.60 3.35 -4.48
C MET A 242 17.86 4.13 -4.13
N VAL A 243 19.00 3.43 -3.95
CA VAL A 243 20.29 4.06 -3.65
C VAL A 243 20.76 4.91 -4.82
N ARG A 244 20.60 4.41 -6.05
CA ARG A 244 20.93 5.15 -7.28
C ARG A 244 20.06 6.40 -7.43
N ALA A 245 18.76 6.30 -7.14
CA ALA A 245 17.82 7.42 -7.17
C ALA A 245 18.22 8.51 -6.17
N ALA A 246 18.55 8.13 -4.94
CA ALA A 246 18.99 9.07 -3.91
C ALA A 246 20.30 9.78 -4.31
N ARG A 247 21.28 9.04 -4.84
CA ARG A 247 22.56 9.63 -5.32
C ARG A 247 22.36 10.57 -6.51
N LEU A 248 21.53 10.17 -7.47
CA LEU A 248 21.21 10.98 -8.64
C LEU A 248 20.54 12.30 -8.25
N LEU A 249 19.58 12.25 -7.33
CA LEU A 249 18.94 13.44 -6.79
C LEU A 249 19.94 14.32 -6.01
N GLN A 250 20.78 13.71 -5.15
CA GLN A 250 21.78 14.40 -4.35
C GLN A 250 22.75 15.17 -5.25
N GLU A 251 23.26 14.54 -6.30
CA GLU A 251 24.18 15.14 -7.27
C GLU A 251 23.49 16.27 -8.05
N HIS A 252 22.27 16.01 -8.59
CA HIS A 252 21.54 17.00 -9.39
C HIS A 252 21.18 18.25 -8.58
N ALA A 253 20.72 18.07 -7.33
CA ALA A 253 20.31 19.18 -6.46
C ALA A 253 21.49 19.85 -5.71
N GLY A 254 22.70 19.29 -5.77
CA GLY A 254 23.84 19.74 -4.97
C GLY A 254 23.61 19.62 -3.46
N SER A 255 22.80 18.64 -3.02
CA SER A 255 22.44 18.48 -1.61
C SER A 255 23.58 17.88 -0.80
N ALA A 256 23.90 18.49 0.35
CA ALA A 256 24.83 17.93 1.34
C ALA A 256 24.17 16.87 2.25
N LEU A 257 22.84 16.71 2.18
CA LEU A 257 22.09 15.76 2.99
C LEU A 257 22.14 14.36 2.39
N GLY A 258 22.17 13.36 3.26
CA GLY A 258 22.04 11.95 2.91
C GLY A 258 20.71 11.35 3.42
N ALA A 259 20.55 10.03 3.27
CA ALA A 259 19.37 9.32 3.70
C ALA A 259 19.69 7.91 4.19
N GLU A 260 18.89 7.45 5.16
CA GLU A 260 18.70 6.04 5.45
C GLU A 260 17.37 5.58 4.84
N ILE A 261 17.39 4.40 4.25
CA ILE A 261 16.29 3.83 3.46
C ILE A 261 15.99 2.44 4.01
N GLU A 262 14.78 2.23 4.50
CA GLU A 262 14.22 0.91 4.80
C GLU A 262 13.11 0.60 3.79
N LEU A 263 13.00 -0.67 3.42
CA LEU A 263 12.02 -1.16 2.46
C LEU A 263 11.22 -2.31 3.08
N ASP A 264 9.90 -2.17 3.10
CA ASP A 264 8.96 -3.28 3.30
C ASP A 264 8.50 -3.77 1.92
N LYS A 265 9.13 -4.86 1.45
CA LYS A 265 8.93 -5.40 0.10
C LYS A 265 7.71 -6.29 0.03
N ARG A 266 6.66 -5.85 -0.66
CA ARG A 266 5.39 -6.55 -0.87
C ARG A 266 5.16 -6.92 -2.33
N ILE A 267 5.66 -6.11 -3.26
CA ILE A 267 5.56 -6.36 -4.71
C ILE A 267 6.55 -7.47 -5.08
N PRO A 268 6.09 -8.57 -5.71
CA PRO A 268 6.96 -9.64 -6.18
C PRO A 268 8.06 -9.15 -7.12
N MET A 269 9.30 -9.57 -6.87
CA MET A 269 10.44 -9.22 -7.73
C MET A 269 10.32 -9.92 -9.08
N GLY A 270 10.53 -9.17 -10.16
CA GLY A 270 10.40 -9.71 -11.52
C GLY A 270 8.96 -10.00 -11.96
N GLY A 271 7.95 -9.57 -11.19
CA GLY A 271 6.53 -9.81 -11.45
C GLY A 271 5.89 -8.96 -12.56
N GLY A 272 6.61 -8.03 -13.19
CA GLY A 272 6.02 -7.12 -14.20
C GLY A 272 5.16 -6.01 -13.60
N LEU A 273 5.23 -5.78 -12.29
CA LEU A 273 4.43 -4.82 -11.51
C LEU A 273 5.15 -3.50 -11.23
N GLY A 274 6.40 -3.36 -11.68
CA GLY A 274 7.18 -2.12 -11.60
C GLY A 274 7.75 -1.80 -10.21
N GLY A 275 7.86 -2.77 -9.29
CA GLY A 275 8.26 -2.54 -7.89
C GLY A 275 9.55 -1.74 -7.74
N GLY A 276 10.67 -2.17 -8.31
CA GLY A 276 11.93 -1.43 -8.21
C GLY A 276 11.90 -0.02 -8.82
N SER A 277 11.11 0.18 -9.89
CA SER A 277 10.89 1.51 -10.49
C SER A 277 10.02 2.39 -9.59
N SER A 278 9.04 1.82 -8.92
CA SER A 278 8.20 2.49 -7.93
C SER A 278 9.02 2.90 -6.70
N ASP A 279 9.86 1.99 -6.19
CA ASP A 279 10.76 2.26 -5.07
C ASP A 279 11.69 3.45 -5.39
N ALA A 280 12.29 3.45 -6.60
CA ALA A 280 13.16 4.55 -7.06
C ALA A 280 12.40 5.88 -7.21
N ALA A 281 11.20 5.86 -7.80
CA ALA A 281 10.36 7.05 -7.93
C ALA A 281 9.97 7.62 -6.56
N THR A 282 9.63 6.73 -5.63
CA THR A 282 9.30 7.11 -4.26
C THR A 282 10.49 7.79 -3.58
N VAL A 283 11.69 7.27 -3.74
CA VAL A 283 12.91 7.92 -3.22
C VAL A 283 13.12 9.30 -3.84
N LEU A 284 12.98 9.46 -5.17
CA LEU A 284 13.10 10.77 -5.84
C LEU A 284 12.11 11.79 -5.28
N VAL A 285 10.83 11.44 -5.23
CA VAL A 285 9.74 12.33 -4.78
C VAL A 285 9.90 12.67 -3.29
N ALA A 286 10.10 11.65 -2.46
CA ALA A 286 10.19 11.83 -1.02
C ALA A 286 11.44 12.62 -0.60
N LEU A 287 12.61 12.30 -1.15
CA LEU A 287 13.85 13.03 -0.81
C LEU A 287 13.87 14.43 -1.40
N ASN A 288 13.24 14.68 -2.55
CA ASN A 288 13.03 16.05 -3.05
C ASN A 288 12.32 16.92 -2.01
N GLN A 289 11.26 16.37 -1.38
CA GLN A 289 10.53 17.02 -0.31
C GLN A 289 11.36 17.13 0.98
N LEU A 290 11.94 16.03 1.45
CA LEU A 290 12.67 15.96 2.71
C LEU A 290 13.96 16.79 2.71
N TRP A 291 14.67 16.84 1.60
CA TRP A 291 15.87 17.66 1.42
C TRP A 291 15.56 19.08 0.96
N ARG A 292 14.27 19.38 0.65
CA ARG A 292 13.81 20.69 0.17
C ARG A 292 14.53 21.12 -1.11
N CYS A 293 14.70 20.19 -2.05
CA CYS A 293 15.39 20.49 -3.30
C CYS A 293 14.58 21.41 -4.23
N GLY A 294 13.25 21.39 -4.11
CA GLY A 294 12.35 22.25 -4.89
C GLY A 294 12.26 21.91 -6.37
N LEU A 295 12.64 20.67 -6.77
CA LEU A 295 12.54 20.23 -8.16
C LEU A 295 11.08 19.94 -8.51
N ASP A 296 10.68 20.33 -9.73
CA ASP A 296 9.36 20.08 -10.25
C ASP A 296 9.18 18.61 -10.73
N GLU A 297 7.93 18.25 -11.02
CA GLU A 297 7.53 16.91 -11.46
C GLU A 297 8.26 16.50 -12.76
N ASP A 298 8.45 17.43 -13.71
CA ASP A 298 9.10 17.16 -14.99
C ASP A 298 10.58 16.85 -14.81
N THR A 299 11.27 17.59 -13.97
CA THR A 299 12.67 17.35 -13.63
C THR A 299 12.83 16.00 -12.93
N LEU A 300 12.00 15.68 -11.94
CA LEU A 300 12.01 14.39 -11.26
C LEU A 300 11.73 13.22 -12.20
N ALA A 301 10.79 13.39 -13.14
CA ALA A 301 10.46 12.36 -14.13
C ALA A 301 11.66 12.14 -15.09
N GLU A 302 12.37 13.18 -15.48
CA GLU A 302 13.55 13.06 -16.34
C GLU A 302 14.73 12.39 -15.59
N LEU A 303 14.94 12.69 -14.32
CA LEU A 303 15.88 11.94 -13.48
C LEU A 303 15.46 10.47 -13.37
N GLY A 304 14.17 10.21 -13.18
CA GLY A 304 13.60 8.87 -13.16
C GLY A 304 13.83 8.09 -14.43
N ARG A 305 13.72 8.73 -15.60
CA ARG A 305 13.97 8.11 -16.91
C ARG A 305 15.39 7.54 -17.03
N GLN A 306 16.40 8.17 -16.39
CA GLN A 306 17.77 7.67 -16.37
C GLN A 306 17.93 6.39 -15.53
N LEU A 307 17.02 6.12 -14.61
CA LEU A 307 17.01 4.93 -13.76
C LEU A 307 16.22 3.76 -14.41
N GLY A 308 15.15 4.08 -15.13
CA GLY A 308 14.34 3.09 -15.81
C GLY A 308 13.11 3.67 -16.51
N ALA A 309 12.64 3.00 -17.56
CA ALA A 309 11.53 3.46 -18.41
C ALA A 309 10.20 3.61 -17.65
N ASP A 310 9.97 2.78 -16.64
CA ASP A 310 8.73 2.81 -15.82
C ASP A 310 8.79 3.85 -14.67
N VAL A 311 9.97 4.41 -14.32
CA VAL A 311 10.08 5.34 -13.18
C VAL A 311 9.25 6.60 -13.38
N PRO A 312 9.20 7.22 -14.58
CA PRO A 312 8.42 8.44 -14.80
C PRO A 312 6.93 8.31 -14.50
N VAL A 313 6.28 7.17 -14.76
CA VAL A 313 4.84 7.02 -14.47
C VAL A 313 4.57 7.04 -12.96
N PHE A 314 5.47 6.52 -12.15
CA PHE A 314 5.35 6.55 -10.69
C PHE A 314 5.62 7.95 -10.11
N VAL A 315 6.59 8.68 -10.67
CA VAL A 315 6.84 10.09 -10.31
C VAL A 315 5.60 10.93 -10.61
N ARG A 316 5.02 10.80 -11.81
CA ARG A 316 3.80 11.52 -12.20
C ARG A 316 2.55 11.06 -11.43
N GLY A 317 2.57 9.87 -10.86
CA GLY A 317 1.55 9.35 -9.97
C GLY A 317 0.14 9.28 -10.56
N ARG A 318 0.01 9.14 -11.88
CA ARG A 318 -1.28 9.01 -12.58
C ARG A 318 -1.23 7.89 -13.60
N SER A 319 -2.36 7.18 -13.75
CA SER A 319 -2.51 6.19 -14.82
C SER A 319 -2.40 6.87 -16.19
N ALA A 320 -1.71 6.23 -17.13
CA ALA A 320 -1.37 6.86 -18.40
C ALA A 320 -1.34 5.88 -19.56
N TRP A 321 -1.65 6.37 -20.73
CA TRP A 321 -1.24 5.80 -22.00
C TRP A 321 0.26 6.08 -22.20
N ALA A 322 1.02 5.07 -22.55
CA ALA A 322 2.47 5.14 -22.70
C ALA A 322 2.91 4.66 -24.09
N GLU A 323 3.86 5.37 -24.66
CA GLU A 323 4.50 5.09 -25.94
C GLU A 323 6.03 5.22 -25.83
N GLY A 324 6.73 4.99 -26.97
CA GLY A 324 8.19 4.96 -26.99
C GLY A 324 8.70 3.68 -26.35
N VAL A 325 9.65 3.77 -25.41
CA VAL A 325 10.06 2.64 -24.58
C VAL A 325 9.24 2.56 -23.27
N GLY A 326 8.17 3.38 -23.16
CA GLY A 326 7.30 3.50 -21.97
C GLY A 326 7.35 4.88 -21.30
N GLU A 327 8.21 5.78 -21.78
CA GLU A 327 8.49 7.08 -21.18
C GLU A 327 7.58 8.22 -21.66
N ARG A 328 6.96 8.09 -22.84
CA ARG A 328 6.04 9.12 -23.37
C ARG A 328 4.65 8.87 -22.82
N LEU A 329 4.30 9.62 -21.80
CA LEU A 329 3.10 9.43 -21.00
C LEU A 329 2.03 10.46 -21.34
N THR A 330 0.82 9.99 -21.67
CA THR A 330 -0.39 10.80 -21.78
C THR A 330 -1.34 10.38 -20.68
N PRO A 331 -1.66 11.26 -19.71
CA PRO A 331 -2.57 10.93 -18.61
C PRO A 331 -3.92 10.39 -19.14
N LEU A 332 -4.40 9.32 -18.53
CA LEU A 332 -5.65 8.67 -18.93
C LEU A 332 -6.55 8.45 -17.71
N ALA A 333 -7.75 9.05 -17.75
CA ALA A 333 -8.78 8.81 -16.76
C ALA A 333 -9.38 7.42 -16.97
N LEU A 334 -9.20 6.55 -16.00
CA LEU A 334 -9.71 5.18 -16.01
C LEU A 334 -10.79 5.01 -14.95
N PRO A 335 -11.85 4.24 -15.21
CA PRO A 335 -12.86 3.95 -14.21
C PRO A 335 -12.25 3.21 -13.02
N ARG A 336 -12.83 3.40 -11.84
CA ARG A 336 -12.44 2.60 -10.66
C ARG A 336 -12.72 1.13 -10.94
N ARG A 337 -11.73 0.30 -10.76
CA ARG A 337 -11.77 -1.16 -10.93
C ARG A 337 -10.95 -1.83 -9.85
N HIS A 338 -11.28 -3.08 -9.58
CA HIS A 338 -10.58 -3.91 -8.61
C HIS A 338 -9.86 -5.02 -9.36
N TYR A 339 -8.76 -5.48 -8.81
CA TYR A 339 -7.88 -6.44 -9.46
C TYR A 339 -7.53 -7.56 -8.49
N VAL A 340 -7.58 -8.79 -8.99
CA VAL A 340 -6.86 -9.91 -8.39
C VAL A 340 -5.54 -10.03 -9.13
N VAL A 341 -4.43 -9.89 -8.42
CA VAL A 341 -3.08 -10.08 -8.95
C VAL A 341 -2.55 -11.37 -8.38
N LEU A 342 -2.18 -12.32 -9.24
CA LEU A 342 -1.55 -13.57 -8.82
C LEU A 342 -0.05 -13.54 -9.08
N ASP A 343 0.70 -13.88 -8.04
CA ASP A 343 2.13 -14.22 -8.13
C ASP A 343 2.28 -15.76 -8.22
N PRO A 344 2.71 -16.30 -9.35
CA PRO A 344 3.02 -17.72 -9.49
C PRO A 344 4.43 -18.09 -8.99
N HIS A 345 5.13 -17.19 -8.29
CA HIS A 345 6.51 -17.35 -7.82
C HIS A 345 7.51 -17.68 -8.93
N ALA A 346 7.22 -17.24 -10.16
CA ALA A 346 8.02 -17.52 -11.34
C ALA A 346 8.86 -16.29 -11.72
N HIS A 347 10.17 -16.45 -11.74
CA HIS A 347 11.07 -15.42 -12.26
C HIS A 347 11.07 -15.46 -13.80
N VAL A 348 10.68 -14.36 -14.42
CA VAL A 348 10.64 -14.19 -15.88
C VAL A 348 11.67 -13.15 -16.30
N PRO A 349 12.82 -13.54 -16.90
CA PRO A 349 13.86 -12.61 -17.30
C PRO A 349 13.39 -11.75 -18.50
N THR A 350 13.08 -10.49 -18.28
CA THR A 350 12.57 -9.54 -19.31
C THR A 350 13.49 -9.47 -20.53
N ALA A 351 14.81 -9.41 -20.33
CA ALA A 351 15.77 -9.34 -21.44
C ALA A 351 15.71 -10.57 -22.37
N ALA A 352 15.49 -11.76 -21.81
CA ALA A 352 15.36 -12.99 -22.59
C ALA A 352 14.07 -13.02 -23.41
N LEU A 353 12.98 -12.45 -22.90
CA LEU A 353 11.72 -12.34 -23.63
C LEU A 353 11.85 -11.41 -24.84
N PHE A 354 12.50 -10.26 -24.69
CA PHE A 354 12.73 -9.34 -25.81
C PHE A 354 13.59 -9.95 -26.91
N GLN A 355 14.41 -10.98 -26.62
CA GLN A 355 15.23 -11.70 -27.58
C GLN A 355 14.54 -12.93 -28.18
N ALA A 356 13.36 -13.31 -27.67
CA ALA A 356 12.65 -14.50 -28.14
C ALA A 356 12.25 -14.37 -29.61
N PRO A 357 12.59 -15.33 -30.48
CA PRO A 357 12.28 -15.25 -31.92
C PRO A 357 10.78 -15.25 -32.19
N GLU A 358 9.98 -15.84 -31.30
CA GLU A 358 8.51 -15.94 -31.41
C GLU A 358 7.80 -14.60 -31.05
N LEU A 359 8.52 -13.65 -30.48
CA LEU A 359 7.95 -12.39 -30.04
C LEU A 359 7.54 -11.53 -31.25
N THR A 360 6.26 -11.14 -31.33
CA THR A 360 5.76 -10.19 -32.33
C THR A 360 6.28 -8.79 -32.02
N ARG A 361 7.00 -8.17 -32.98
CA ARG A 361 7.67 -6.86 -32.80
C ARG A 361 7.17 -5.76 -33.73
N ASN A 362 6.14 -6.04 -34.52
CA ASN A 362 5.59 -5.14 -35.54
C ASN A 362 4.06 -5.11 -35.48
N ALA A 363 3.51 -5.18 -34.27
CA ALA A 363 2.06 -5.05 -34.09
C ALA A 363 1.58 -3.67 -34.58
N PRO A 364 0.44 -3.60 -35.29
CA PRO A 364 -0.10 -2.30 -35.69
C PRO A 364 -0.38 -1.45 -34.45
N PRO A 365 -0.10 -0.13 -34.52
CA PRO A 365 -0.37 0.77 -33.40
C PRO A 365 -1.84 0.73 -32.99
N ALA A 366 -2.08 0.73 -31.70
CA ALA A 366 -3.38 0.90 -31.09
C ALA A 366 -3.67 2.39 -30.86
N THR A 367 -4.93 2.72 -30.64
CA THR A 367 -5.37 4.05 -30.24
C THR A 367 -6.00 4.02 -28.83
N ILE A 368 -6.05 5.15 -28.16
CA ILE A 368 -6.77 5.29 -26.88
C ILE A 368 -8.24 4.87 -27.07
N SER A 369 -8.86 5.20 -28.21
CA SER A 369 -10.24 4.82 -28.51
C SER A 369 -10.41 3.30 -28.59
N SER A 370 -9.52 2.57 -29.30
CA SER A 370 -9.59 1.12 -29.40
C SER A 370 -9.33 0.40 -28.06
N PHE A 371 -8.54 1.01 -27.18
CA PHE A 371 -8.37 0.52 -25.81
C PHE A 371 -9.66 0.75 -24.99
N VAL A 372 -10.24 1.96 -25.05
CA VAL A 372 -11.46 2.28 -24.29
C VAL A 372 -12.66 1.45 -24.75
N SER A 373 -12.76 1.13 -26.05
CA SER A 373 -13.81 0.23 -26.57
C SER A 373 -13.60 -1.25 -26.20
N GLY A 374 -12.44 -1.60 -25.64
CA GLY A 374 -12.10 -2.98 -25.26
C GLY A 374 -11.58 -3.85 -26.42
N GLU A 375 -11.29 -3.26 -27.57
CA GLU A 375 -10.70 -3.96 -28.73
C GLU A 375 -9.21 -4.27 -28.54
N THR A 376 -8.54 -3.53 -27.65
CA THR A 376 -7.10 -3.67 -27.38
C THR A 376 -6.90 -4.10 -25.94
N THR A 377 -6.61 -5.38 -25.71
CA THR A 377 -6.43 -5.96 -24.38
C THR A 377 -5.28 -6.96 -24.29
N GLU A 378 -4.63 -7.27 -25.40
CA GLU A 378 -3.56 -8.27 -25.48
C GLU A 378 -2.24 -7.79 -24.86
N ASN A 379 -1.39 -8.75 -24.50
CA ASN A 379 -0.01 -8.51 -24.13
C ASN A 379 0.91 -9.36 -25.03
N ALA A 380 1.81 -8.66 -25.75
CA ALA A 380 2.71 -9.27 -26.73
C ALA A 380 3.59 -10.40 -26.16
N PHE A 381 3.88 -10.39 -24.87
CA PHE A 381 4.67 -11.42 -24.21
C PHE A 381 3.87 -12.66 -23.85
N THR A 382 2.53 -12.58 -23.80
CA THR A 382 1.70 -13.71 -23.32
C THR A 382 1.97 -15.03 -24.04
N PRO A 383 2.07 -15.11 -25.39
CA PRO A 383 2.34 -16.37 -26.08
C PRO A 383 3.69 -16.97 -25.65
N VAL A 384 4.75 -16.15 -25.63
CA VAL A 384 6.11 -16.60 -25.28
C VAL A 384 6.20 -17.04 -23.82
N VAL A 385 5.55 -16.28 -22.91
CA VAL A 385 5.55 -16.60 -21.47
C VAL A 385 4.77 -17.89 -21.19
N ARG A 386 3.62 -18.09 -21.84
CA ARG A 386 2.84 -19.34 -21.70
C ARG A 386 3.63 -20.57 -22.12
N GLU A 387 4.43 -20.46 -23.17
CA GLU A 387 5.24 -21.59 -23.66
C GLU A 387 6.45 -21.87 -22.75
N ARG A 388 7.13 -20.81 -22.29
CA ARG A 388 8.42 -20.95 -21.57
C ARG A 388 8.30 -21.01 -20.05
N HIS A 389 7.18 -20.58 -19.48
CA HIS A 389 6.94 -20.50 -18.04
C HIS A 389 5.63 -21.18 -17.62
N PRO A 390 5.64 -22.53 -17.43
CA PRO A 390 4.43 -23.29 -17.11
C PRO A 390 3.67 -22.80 -15.87
N GLY A 391 4.38 -22.29 -14.84
CA GLY A 391 3.75 -21.74 -13.64
C GLY A 391 2.92 -20.48 -13.95
N VAL A 392 3.40 -19.59 -14.84
CA VAL A 392 2.64 -18.42 -15.29
C VAL A 392 1.46 -18.84 -16.17
N ALA A 393 1.65 -19.85 -17.04
CA ALA A 393 0.56 -20.41 -17.84
C ALA A 393 -0.55 -20.98 -16.96
N ALA A 394 -0.21 -21.73 -15.91
CA ALA A 394 -1.15 -22.28 -14.94
C ALA A 394 -1.92 -21.18 -14.19
N ALA A 395 -1.24 -20.11 -13.79
CA ALA A 395 -1.88 -18.95 -13.15
C ALA A 395 -2.86 -18.24 -14.10
N LEU A 396 -2.48 -18.04 -15.38
CA LEU A 396 -3.38 -17.49 -16.40
C LEU A 396 -4.60 -18.39 -16.62
N ASP A 397 -4.41 -19.71 -16.66
CA ASP A 397 -5.50 -20.67 -16.86
C ASP A 397 -6.43 -20.75 -15.65
N TRP A 398 -5.88 -20.69 -14.44
CA TRP A 398 -6.71 -20.67 -13.23
C TRP A 398 -7.54 -19.40 -13.15
N LEU A 399 -6.89 -18.23 -13.28
CA LEU A 399 -7.56 -16.94 -13.20
C LEU A 399 -8.52 -16.73 -14.39
N GLY A 400 -8.21 -17.32 -15.55
CA GLY A 400 -9.02 -17.31 -16.77
C GLY A 400 -10.39 -17.98 -16.63
N ARG A 401 -10.58 -18.84 -15.62
CA ARG A 401 -11.89 -19.45 -15.30
C ARG A 401 -12.86 -18.44 -14.71
N HIS A 402 -12.35 -17.31 -14.20
CA HIS A 402 -13.13 -16.25 -13.55
C HIS A 402 -13.33 -15.03 -14.44
N GLY A 403 -12.63 -14.93 -15.58
CA GLY A 403 -12.75 -13.81 -16.51
C GLY A 403 -11.54 -13.67 -17.44
N ALA A 404 -11.38 -12.52 -18.07
CA ALA A 404 -10.27 -12.25 -18.99
C ALA A 404 -8.96 -11.99 -18.23
N ALA A 405 -8.26 -13.05 -17.84
CA ALA A 405 -6.97 -12.97 -17.19
C ALA A 405 -5.89 -12.45 -18.16
N ARG A 406 -5.01 -11.57 -17.67
CA ARG A 406 -3.94 -10.94 -18.46
C ARG A 406 -2.61 -10.97 -17.74
N LEU A 407 -1.53 -10.93 -18.52
CA LEU A 407 -0.16 -10.81 -18.03
C LEU A 407 0.18 -9.34 -17.79
N SER A 408 0.85 -8.99 -16.69
CA SER A 408 1.35 -7.64 -16.45
C SER A 408 2.79 -7.49 -16.95
N GLY A 409 3.04 -6.47 -17.78
CA GLY A 409 4.38 -6.18 -18.29
C GLY A 409 4.99 -7.36 -19.06
N SER A 410 6.28 -7.61 -18.81
CA SER A 410 7.00 -8.77 -19.33
C SER A 410 6.75 -10.05 -18.54
N GLY A 411 5.95 -10.01 -17.50
CA GLY A 411 5.48 -11.20 -16.81
C GLY A 411 6.05 -11.47 -15.44
N GLY A 412 5.78 -12.68 -14.96
CA GLY A 412 5.72 -13.13 -13.62
C GLY A 412 4.28 -13.07 -13.16
N CYS A 413 3.77 -11.94 -12.79
CA CYS A 413 2.40 -11.81 -12.29
C CYS A 413 1.35 -11.70 -13.39
N VAL A 414 0.18 -12.27 -13.10
CA VAL A 414 -1.03 -12.20 -13.93
C VAL A 414 -2.15 -11.50 -13.14
N PHE A 415 -3.11 -10.91 -13.84
CA PHE A 415 -4.19 -10.20 -13.18
C PHE A 415 -5.54 -10.39 -13.87
N LEU A 416 -6.60 -10.18 -13.09
CA LEU A 416 -7.98 -10.13 -13.53
C LEU A 416 -8.61 -8.83 -13.06
N GLU A 417 -9.27 -8.11 -13.98
CA GLU A 417 -10.02 -6.90 -13.69
C GLU A 417 -11.47 -7.22 -13.32
N LEU A 418 -12.00 -6.61 -12.26
CA LEU A 418 -13.31 -6.84 -11.70
C LEU A 418 -14.03 -5.52 -11.39
N ARG A 419 -15.36 -5.58 -11.34
CA ARG A 419 -16.18 -4.38 -11.10
C ARG A 419 -16.30 -4.04 -9.63
N THR A 420 -16.32 -5.06 -8.76
CA THR A 420 -16.51 -4.86 -7.31
C THR A 420 -15.38 -5.52 -6.52
N LEU A 421 -15.13 -4.99 -5.34
CA LEU A 421 -14.10 -5.48 -4.43
C LEU A 421 -14.45 -6.88 -3.91
N GLU A 422 -15.72 -7.13 -3.61
CA GLU A 422 -16.23 -8.42 -3.12
C GLU A 422 -15.95 -9.56 -4.14
N GLN A 423 -16.10 -9.26 -5.43
CA GLN A 423 -15.75 -10.23 -6.48
C GLN A 423 -14.25 -10.56 -6.45
N ALA A 424 -13.40 -9.54 -6.27
CA ALA A 424 -11.95 -9.74 -6.23
C ALA A 424 -11.54 -10.57 -5.01
N GLN A 425 -12.10 -10.25 -3.85
CA GLN A 425 -11.84 -10.97 -2.60
C GLN A 425 -12.32 -12.42 -2.65
N ALA A 426 -13.55 -12.65 -3.17
CA ALA A 426 -14.09 -13.99 -3.31
C ALA A 426 -13.27 -14.90 -4.24
N ILE A 427 -12.62 -14.33 -5.25
CA ILE A 427 -11.70 -15.06 -6.13
C ILE A 427 -10.36 -15.27 -5.41
N ALA A 428 -9.80 -14.25 -4.79
CA ALA A 428 -8.54 -14.35 -4.06
C ALA A 428 -8.59 -15.38 -2.92
N ALA A 429 -9.71 -15.45 -2.18
CA ALA A 429 -9.94 -16.43 -1.11
C ALA A 429 -9.94 -17.90 -1.61
N ARG A 430 -10.09 -18.13 -2.91
CA ARG A 430 -10.05 -19.46 -3.52
C ARG A 430 -8.71 -19.75 -4.22
N CYS A 431 -7.73 -18.87 -4.02
CA CYS A 431 -6.42 -19.01 -4.65
C CYS A 431 -5.77 -20.34 -4.25
N PRO A 432 -5.31 -21.15 -5.21
CA PRO A 432 -4.55 -22.36 -4.91
C PRO A 432 -3.25 -22.04 -4.17
N PRO A 433 -2.78 -22.94 -3.29
CA PRO A 433 -1.61 -22.69 -2.44
C PRO A 433 -0.29 -22.52 -3.21
N GLU A 434 -0.24 -22.93 -4.46
CA GLU A 434 0.91 -22.73 -5.36
C GLU A 434 1.06 -21.27 -5.85
N PHE A 435 0.06 -20.41 -5.62
CA PHE A 435 0.08 -19.00 -6.00
C PHE A 435 -0.14 -18.11 -4.78
N THR A 436 0.33 -16.87 -4.84
CA THR A 436 -0.07 -15.84 -3.89
C THR A 436 -1.00 -14.84 -4.58
N ALA A 437 -2.19 -14.62 -3.98
CA ALA A 437 -3.16 -13.67 -4.50
C ALA A 437 -3.10 -12.35 -3.72
N HIS A 438 -3.10 -11.24 -4.46
CA HIS A 438 -3.24 -9.89 -3.92
C HIS A 438 -4.49 -9.23 -4.51
N VAL A 439 -5.26 -8.57 -3.67
CA VAL A 439 -6.40 -7.75 -4.11
C VAL A 439 -5.99 -6.30 -4.07
N ALA A 440 -6.24 -5.57 -5.14
CA ALA A 440 -5.90 -4.16 -5.24
C ALA A 440 -6.96 -3.37 -6.01
N THR A 441 -7.02 -2.07 -5.75
CA THR A 441 -7.89 -1.13 -6.48
C THR A 441 -7.04 -0.23 -7.37
N GLY A 442 -7.51 -0.01 -8.58
CA GLY A 442 -6.89 0.98 -9.43
C GLY A 442 -7.25 2.41 -9.02
N VAL A 443 -6.23 3.26 -8.90
CA VAL A 443 -6.36 4.62 -8.36
C VAL A 443 -6.24 5.69 -9.44
N ALA A 444 -6.90 6.84 -9.23
CA ALA A 444 -6.77 8.01 -10.09
C ALA A 444 -5.49 8.81 -9.78
N VAL A 445 -5.18 8.94 -8.50
CA VAL A 445 -3.95 9.55 -7.97
C VAL A 445 -3.22 8.50 -7.15
N SER A 446 -1.93 8.44 -7.27
CA SER A 446 -1.12 7.42 -6.58
C SER A 446 -1.05 7.71 -5.08
N PRO A 447 -0.99 6.65 -4.24
CA PRO A 447 -0.75 6.80 -2.80
C PRO A 447 0.51 7.62 -2.47
N LEU A 448 1.53 7.59 -3.35
CA LEU A 448 2.75 8.39 -3.19
C LEU A 448 2.45 9.91 -3.23
N LEU A 449 1.66 10.36 -4.21
CA LEU A 449 1.30 11.78 -4.30
C LEU A 449 0.37 12.22 -3.17
N GLU A 450 -0.50 11.35 -2.71
CA GLU A 450 -1.33 11.61 -1.52
C GLU A 450 -0.47 11.74 -0.27
N ALA A 451 0.57 10.91 -0.12
CA ALA A 451 1.54 11.04 0.97
C ALA A 451 2.34 12.35 0.86
N LEU A 452 2.79 12.72 -0.35
CA LEU A 452 3.47 14.00 -0.58
C LEU A 452 2.63 15.18 -0.10
N GLY A 453 1.34 15.23 -0.47
CA GLY A 453 0.43 16.28 -0.03
C GLY A 453 0.28 16.38 1.49
N ARG A 454 0.29 15.25 2.22
CA ARG A 454 0.27 15.23 3.70
C ARG A 454 1.55 15.80 4.30
N HIS A 455 2.70 15.47 3.75
CA HIS A 455 3.99 15.98 4.21
C HIS A 455 4.23 17.47 3.86
N GLU A 456 3.59 17.99 2.80
CA GLU A 456 3.58 19.42 2.46
C GLU A 456 2.70 20.24 3.38
N GLY A 457 1.57 19.69 3.85
CA GLY A 457 0.59 20.35 4.72
C GLY A 457 0.97 20.42 6.21
N GLY A 458 2.09 19.82 6.63
CA GLY A 458 2.56 19.83 8.03
C GLY A 458 2.91 21.21 8.55
N PRO A 459 2.93 21.44 9.91
CA PRO A 459 3.02 22.76 10.54
C PRO A 459 4.43 23.38 10.49
N HIS A 460 5.03 23.45 9.32
CA HIS A 460 6.23 24.21 9.05
C HIS A 460 5.94 25.31 8.02
N ARG A 461 5.03 26.25 8.37
CA ARG A 461 5.15 27.62 7.89
C ARG A 461 5.83 28.45 8.97
N PRO A 462 6.84 29.26 8.58
CA PRO A 462 7.66 30.07 9.50
C PRO A 462 6.83 31.04 10.33
#